data_d4eeb3c5856a97f145f86289a0a8f80b
#
_entry.id   d4eeb3c5856a97f145f86289a0a8f80b
#
_cell.length_a   1.000
_cell.length_b   1.000
_cell.length_c   1.000
_cell.angle_alpha   90.00
_cell.angle_beta   90.00
_cell.angle_gamma   90.00
#
_symmetry.space_group_name_H-M   'P 1'
#
loop_
_entity.id
_entity.type
_entity.pdbx_description
1 polymer ?
#
loop_
_entity_poly.entity_id
_entity_poly.type
_entity_poly.pdbx_seq_one_letter_code
_entity_poly.pdbx_strand_id
1 'polypeptide(L)'
;ESDGFSTHEMTLMLVEDNVDLLEFLKEALTSDFAEIITVQSGNKAMEAIRHGKLPDIIVSDVNMSDGNGYQLCKEIKSSEKYNHIPVILLTANGEEKSQSDSYRVGADAFLAKPFEIETLMEQMRGLLRKKEDIHKKYLDTGNKTGKHEYGSKDERFILQLNKIISDHLGDPELDQVMLCREMGMSRALLYNKMKAITGAGAKEYITRIRIEKAKSLIESTDLSIADISE
;
A
#
# COMPACT_ATOMS: atom_id res chain seq x y z
N GLU A 1 5.27 15.35 20.34
CA GLU A 1 4.66 15.97 19.14
C GLU A 1 4.05 14.85 18.30
N SER A 2 2.73 14.71 18.29
CA SER A 2 2.02 13.70 17.53
C SER A 2 2.07 14.12 16.06
N ASP A 3 2.93 13.45 15.35
CA ASP A 3 3.04 13.48 13.90
C ASP A 3 1.70 13.01 13.34
N GLY A 4 0.91 13.85 12.70
CA GLY A 4 -0.50 13.67 12.34
C GLY A 4 -0.89 12.40 11.55
N PHE A 5 -0.15 11.31 11.70
CA PHE A 5 -0.45 10.00 11.14
C PHE A 5 -1.48 9.27 12.01
N SER A 6 -2.60 8.89 11.42
CA SER A 6 -3.69 8.18 12.09
C SER A 6 -4.05 6.90 11.34
N THR A 7 -4.29 5.82 12.07
CA THR A 7 -4.81 4.55 11.53
C THR A 7 -6.34 4.47 11.60
N HIS A 8 -7.01 5.47 12.18
CA HIS A 8 -8.47 5.48 12.39
C HIS A 8 -9.33 5.46 11.11
N GLU A 9 -8.74 5.73 9.95
CA GLU A 9 -9.43 5.62 8.64
C GLU A 9 -9.05 4.35 7.88
N MET A 10 -8.21 3.50 8.48
CA MET A 10 -7.64 2.32 7.81
C MET A 10 -8.36 1.04 8.19
N THR A 11 -8.29 0.07 7.30
CA THR A 11 -8.85 -1.28 7.49
C THR A 11 -7.73 -2.27 7.78
N LEU A 12 -7.84 -2.96 8.93
CA LEU A 12 -6.96 -4.05 9.34
C LEU A 12 -7.60 -5.40 9.00
N MET A 13 -6.84 -6.34 8.47
CA MET A 13 -7.27 -7.75 8.40
C MET A 13 -6.44 -8.60 9.37
N LEU A 14 -7.13 -9.29 10.27
CA LEU A 14 -6.57 -10.27 11.20
C LEU A 14 -6.88 -11.68 10.72
N VAL A 15 -5.85 -12.50 10.60
CA VAL A 15 -5.94 -13.90 10.12
C VAL A 15 -5.34 -14.81 11.19
N GLU A 16 -6.20 -15.51 11.92
CA GLU A 16 -5.81 -16.35 13.07
C GLU A 16 -6.86 -17.44 13.25
N ASP A 17 -6.48 -18.71 13.35
CA ASP A 17 -7.43 -19.81 13.53
C ASP A 17 -7.84 -20.03 15.01
N ASN A 18 -7.05 -19.53 15.95
CA ASN A 18 -7.43 -19.48 17.35
C ASN A 18 -8.44 -18.35 17.60
N VAL A 19 -9.69 -18.72 17.86
CA VAL A 19 -10.82 -17.77 18.02
C VAL A 19 -10.59 -16.82 19.20
N ASP A 20 -10.09 -17.33 20.33
CA ASP A 20 -9.88 -16.52 21.54
C ASP A 20 -8.81 -15.43 21.29
N LEU A 21 -7.72 -15.80 20.61
CA LEU A 21 -6.67 -14.84 20.25
C LEU A 21 -7.17 -13.83 19.21
N LEU A 22 -7.96 -14.29 18.23
CA LEU A 22 -8.55 -13.43 17.21
C LEU A 22 -9.50 -12.38 17.83
N GLU A 23 -10.36 -12.79 18.76
CA GLU A 23 -11.25 -11.88 19.48
C GLU A 23 -10.48 -10.92 20.37
N PHE A 24 -9.48 -11.39 21.11
CA PHE A 24 -8.61 -10.56 21.92
C PHE A 24 -7.91 -9.48 21.09
N LEU A 25 -7.30 -9.85 19.95
CA LEU A 25 -6.63 -8.89 19.05
C LEU A 25 -7.63 -7.89 18.50
N LYS A 26 -8.81 -8.34 18.09
CA LYS A 26 -9.87 -7.47 17.58
C LYS A 26 -10.29 -6.44 18.63
N GLU A 27 -10.57 -6.86 19.85
CA GLU A 27 -10.98 -5.96 20.94
C GLU A 27 -9.88 -4.96 21.27
N ALA A 28 -8.62 -5.42 21.38
CA ALA A 28 -7.47 -4.57 21.71
C ALA A 28 -7.19 -3.50 20.66
N LEU A 29 -7.53 -3.75 19.38
CA LEU A 29 -7.19 -2.88 18.26
C LEU A 29 -8.42 -2.09 17.71
N THR A 30 -9.61 -2.32 18.20
CA THR A 30 -10.84 -1.71 17.68
C THR A 30 -10.83 -0.18 17.75
N SER A 31 -10.19 0.41 18.74
CA SER A 31 -10.09 1.87 18.87
C SER A 31 -9.12 2.52 17.86
N ASP A 32 -8.25 1.74 17.23
CA ASP A 32 -7.17 2.25 16.38
C ASP A 32 -7.46 2.16 14.88
N PHE A 33 -8.48 1.41 14.46
CA PHE A 33 -8.81 1.18 13.05
C PHE A 33 -10.29 1.49 12.76
N ALA A 34 -10.59 1.95 11.52
CA ALA A 34 -11.96 2.16 11.06
C ALA A 34 -12.74 0.86 10.95
N GLU A 35 -12.08 -0.19 10.46
CA GLU A 35 -12.65 -1.52 10.28
C GLU A 35 -11.61 -2.58 10.59
N ILE A 36 -12.03 -3.66 11.28
CA ILE A 36 -11.22 -4.85 11.47
C ILE A 36 -11.94 -6.06 10.86
N ILE A 37 -11.36 -6.59 9.79
CA ILE A 37 -11.82 -7.81 9.13
C ILE A 37 -11.14 -8.99 9.80
N THR A 38 -11.92 -9.89 10.39
CA THR A 38 -11.40 -11.11 11.03
C THR A 38 -11.70 -12.33 10.18
N VAL A 39 -10.70 -13.18 9.96
CA VAL A 39 -10.82 -14.45 9.24
C VAL A 39 -9.96 -15.52 9.90
N GLN A 40 -10.40 -16.77 9.82
CA GLN A 40 -9.79 -17.88 10.55
C GLN A 40 -8.84 -18.73 9.72
N SER A 41 -8.55 -18.33 8.47
CA SER A 41 -7.61 -19.07 7.63
C SER A 41 -7.05 -18.20 6.49
N GLY A 42 -5.89 -18.59 5.96
CA GLY A 42 -5.29 -17.93 4.80
C GLY A 42 -6.17 -18.03 3.56
N ASN A 43 -6.87 -19.16 3.37
CA ASN A 43 -7.77 -19.34 2.23
C ASN A 43 -8.97 -18.40 2.29
N LYS A 44 -9.60 -18.25 3.48
CA LYS A 44 -10.71 -17.29 3.69
C LYS A 44 -10.24 -15.85 3.54
N ALA A 45 -9.00 -15.52 3.95
CA ALA A 45 -8.41 -14.20 3.73
C ALA A 45 -8.30 -13.88 2.25
N MET A 46 -7.75 -14.79 1.43
CA MET A 46 -7.67 -14.60 -0.02
C MET A 46 -9.05 -14.52 -0.67
N GLU A 47 -10.00 -15.30 -0.23
CA GLU A 47 -11.39 -15.24 -0.71
C GLU A 47 -12.00 -13.86 -0.42
N ALA A 48 -11.90 -13.35 0.80
CA ALA A 48 -12.38 -12.02 1.19
C ALA A 48 -11.75 -10.91 0.34
N ILE A 49 -10.41 -10.96 0.12
CA ILE A 49 -9.68 -10.01 -0.71
C ILE A 49 -10.15 -10.06 -2.17
N ARG A 50 -10.35 -11.24 -2.73
CA ARG A 50 -10.84 -11.41 -4.11
C ARG A 50 -12.27 -10.88 -4.28
N HIS A 51 -13.09 -10.94 -3.24
CA HIS A 51 -14.45 -10.37 -3.21
C HIS A 51 -14.48 -8.86 -2.89
N GLY A 52 -13.32 -8.21 -2.84
CA GLY A 52 -13.23 -6.75 -2.72
C GLY A 52 -13.06 -6.20 -1.31
N LYS A 53 -12.91 -7.05 -0.29
CA LYS A 53 -12.55 -6.63 1.07
C LYS A 53 -11.03 -6.37 1.11
N LEU A 54 -10.62 -5.18 0.72
CA LEU A 54 -9.21 -4.80 0.62
C LEU A 54 -8.75 -4.13 1.91
N PRO A 55 -7.88 -4.76 2.73
CA PRO A 55 -7.30 -4.12 3.90
C PRO A 55 -6.13 -3.22 3.54
N ASP A 56 -5.84 -2.26 4.41
CA ASP A 56 -4.62 -1.45 4.33
C ASP A 56 -3.40 -2.19 4.84
N ILE A 57 -3.59 -3.14 5.76
CA ILE A 57 -2.56 -4.01 6.34
C ILE A 57 -3.15 -5.35 6.76
N ILE A 58 -2.35 -6.41 6.67
CA ILE A 58 -2.71 -7.77 7.10
C ILE A 58 -1.76 -8.20 8.22
N VAL A 59 -2.33 -8.73 9.30
CA VAL A 59 -1.61 -9.45 10.36
C VAL A 59 -2.10 -10.89 10.33
N SER A 60 -1.20 -11.82 10.08
CA SER A 60 -1.55 -13.25 9.92
C SER A 60 -0.69 -14.14 10.78
N ASP A 61 -1.32 -15.08 11.49
CA ASP A 61 -0.56 -16.21 12.02
C ASP A 61 0.07 -17.01 10.86
N VAL A 62 1.23 -17.58 11.13
CA VAL A 62 1.92 -18.49 10.21
C VAL A 62 1.27 -19.87 10.25
N ASN A 63 1.01 -20.40 11.45
CA ASN A 63 0.60 -21.78 11.67
C ASN A 63 -0.92 -21.91 11.81
N MET A 64 -1.61 -22.03 10.69
CA MET A 64 -3.05 -22.24 10.64
C MET A 64 -3.39 -23.57 9.95
N SER A 65 -4.49 -24.18 10.36
CA SER A 65 -4.95 -25.49 9.87
C SER A 65 -5.43 -25.47 8.41
N ASP A 66 -5.94 -24.33 7.90
CA ASP A 66 -6.48 -24.16 6.54
C ASP A 66 -5.81 -22.98 5.84
N GLY A 67 -4.72 -23.26 5.10
CA GLY A 67 -3.95 -22.25 4.37
C GLY A 67 -3.09 -21.40 5.32
N ASN A 68 -1.81 -21.71 5.40
CA ASN A 68 -0.86 -21.04 6.30
C ASN A 68 -0.53 -19.61 5.88
N GLY A 69 -0.03 -18.81 6.84
CA GLY A 69 0.31 -17.41 6.62
C GLY A 69 1.42 -17.17 5.60
N TYR A 70 2.37 -18.10 5.43
CA TYR A 70 3.40 -17.99 4.39
C TYR A 70 2.80 -18.09 2.99
N GLN A 71 1.84 -19.00 2.79
CA GLN A 71 1.18 -19.16 1.50
C GLN A 71 0.34 -17.91 1.18
N LEU A 72 -0.43 -17.42 2.15
CA LEU A 72 -1.18 -16.17 2.03
C LEU A 72 -0.26 -15.01 1.64
N CYS A 73 0.84 -14.82 2.36
CA CYS A 73 1.82 -13.76 2.09
C CYS A 73 2.40 -13.88 0.67
N LYS A 74 2.81 -15.09 0.27
CA LYS A 74 3.33 -15.34 -1.07
C LYS A 74 2.32 -15.00 -2.17
N GLU A 75 1.05 -15.39 -2.00
CA GLU A 75 -0.01 -15.06 -2.97
C GLU A 75 -0.23 -13.54 -3.08
N ILE A 76 -0.27 -12.83 -1.94
CA ILE A 76 -0.41 -11.37 -1.91
C ILE A 76 0.80 -10.71 -2.59
N LYS A 77 2.03 -11.07 -2.20
CA LYS A 77 3.24 -10.41 -2.68
C LYS A 77 3.60 -10.75 -4.14
N SER A 78 3.14 -11.89 -4.64
CA SER A 78 3.28 -12.22 -6.06
C SER A 78 2.22 -11.59 -6.95
N SER A 79 1.09 -11.16 -6.38
CA SER A 79 -0.02 -10.55 -7.11
C SER A 79 0.30 -9.10 -7.49
N GLU A 80 0.17 -8.74 -8.77
CA GLU A 80 0.28 -7.34 -9.21
C GLU A 80 -0.82 -6.45 -8.59
N LYS A 81 -1.95 -7.05 -8.23
CA LYS A 81 -3.12 -6.35 -7.68
C LYS A 81 -3.00 -6.07 -6.18
N TYR A 82 -2.35 -6.96 -5.42
CA TYR A 82 -2.38 -6.94 -3.96
C TYR A 82 -1.00 -6.76 -3.31
N ASN A 83 0.10 -6.79 -4.06
CA ASN A 83 1.48 -6.76 -3.54
C ASN A 83 1.82 -5.51 -2.70
N HIS A 84 1.04 -4.44 -2.85
CA HIS A 84 1.17 -3.20 -2.09
C HIS A 84 0.61 -3.29 -0.67
N ILE A 85 -0.17 -4.34 -0.34
CA ILE A 85 -0.71 -4.54 1.00
C ILE A 85 0.40 -5.06 1.92
N PRO A 86 0.78 -4.33 2.99
CA PRO A 86 1.75 -4.83 3.95
C PRO A 86 1.23 -6.06 4.67
N VAL A 87 2.12 -7.02 4.91
CA VAL A 87 1.83 -8.26 5.62
C VAL A 87 2.80 -8.43 6.77
N ILE A 88 2.27 -8.52 8.00
CA ILE A 88 2.99 -8.93 9.21
C ILE A 88 2.66 -10.39 9.48
N LEU A 89 3.68 -11.22 9.67
CA LEU A 89 3.52 -12.61 10.04
C LEU A 89 3.81 -12.81 11.54
N LEU A 90 2.86 -13.42 12.25
CA LEU A 90 3.03 -13.83 13.63
C LEU A 90 3.63 -15.25 13.67
N THR A 91 4.78 -15.41 14.34
CA THR A 91 5.54 -16.67 14.36
C THR A 91 5.68 -17.23 15.77
N ALA A 92 5.76 -18.54 15.93
CA ALA A 92 6.09 -19.14 17.21
C ALA A 92 7.56 -18.92 17.58
N ASN A 93 7.84 -18.70 18.87
CA ASN A 93 9.21 -18.52 19.37
C ASN A 93 10.01 -19.81 19.17
N GLY A 94 11.17 -19.72 18.48
CA GLY A 94 12.07 -20.88 18.27
C GLY A 94 12.18 -21.42 16.83
N GLU A 95 11.42 -20.87 15.88
CA GLU A 95 11.52 -21.27 14.48
C GLU A 95 12.60 -20.45 13.73
N GLU A 96 13.89 -20.57 14.14
CA GLU A 96 15.01 -19.98 13.38
C GLU A 96 15.07 -20.47 11.92
N LYS A 97 14.54 -21.66 11.62
CA LYS A 97 14.39 -22.17 10.24
C LYS A 97 13.34 -21.40 9.45
N SER A 98 12.31 -20.86 10.11
CA SER A 98 11.25 -20.09 9.48
C SER A 98 11.69 -18.69 9.05
N GLN A 99 12.71 -18.08 9.70
CA GLN A 99 13.22 -16.78 9.26
C GLN A 99 13.79 -16.81 7.83
N SER A 100 14.52 -17.88 7.45
CA SER A 100 15.02 -17.99 6.08
C SER A 100 13.92 -18.20 5.04
N ASP A 101 12.85 -18.90 5.40
CA ASP A 101 11.68 -19.08 4.54
C ASP A 101 10.81 -17.82 4.52
N SER A 102 10.75 -17.09 5.62
CA SER A 102 10.08 -15.81 5.79
C SER A 102 10.60 -14.73 4.84
N TYR A 103 11.90 -14.57 4.72
CA TYR A 103 12.52 -13.65 3.74
C TYR A 103 12.20 -14.02 2.29
N ARG A 104 11.98 -15.32 2.00
CA ARG A 104 11.63 -15.79 0.65
C ARG A 104 10.20 -15.48 0.25
N VAL A 105 9.26 -15.36 1.20
CA VAL A 105 7.85 -15.06 0.89
C VAL A 105 7.56 -13.57 0.77
N GLY A 106 8.51 -12.70 1.14
CA GLY A 106 8.41 -11.25 0.96
C GLY A 106 7.50 -10.55 1.98
N ALA A 107 7.32 -11.11 3.18
CA ALA A 107 6.62 -10.43 4.26
C ALA A 107 7.33 -9.13 4.66
N ASP A 108 6.57 -8.11 5.05
CA ASP A 108 7.11 -6.79 5.39
C ASP A 108 7.64 -6.74 6.83
N ALA A 109 7.08 -7.56 7.72
CA ALA A 109 7.56 -7.73 9.09
C ALA A 109 7.19 -9.11 9.66
N PHE A 110 7.90 -9.45 10.74
CA PHE A 110 7.67 -10.67 11.55
C PHE A 110 7.59 -10.28 13.01
N LEU A 111 6.68 -10.92 13.75
CA LEU A 111 6.56 -10.74 15.18
C LEU A 111 6.43 -12.11 15.86
N ALA A 112 7.37 -12.40 16.77
CA ALA A 112 7.38 -13.66 17.51
C ALA A 112 6.33 -13.64 18.63
N LYS A 113 5.54 -14.72 18.76
CA LYS A 113 4.66 -14.97 19.89
C LYS A 113 5.46 -15.53 21.10
N PRO A 114 5.24 -15.06 22.35
CA PRO A 114 4.29 -14.02 22.75
C PRO A 114 4.80 -12.60 22.46
N PHE A 115 3.88 -11.67 22.19
CA PHE A 115 4.18 -10.27 21.90
C PHE A 115 3.24 -9.33 22.68
N GLU A 116 3.67 -8.11 22.88
CA GLU A 116 2.85 -7.03 23.43
C GLU A 116 2.06 -6.34 22.31
N ILE A 117 0.84 -5.89 22.60
CA ILE A 117 -0.04 -5.20 21.63
C ILE A 117 0.63 -3.93 21.14
N GLU A 118 1.32 -3.19 22.01
CA GLU A 118 2.05 -1.98 21.68
C GLU A 118 3.12 -2.25 20.62
N THR A 119 3.86 -3.37 20.74
CA THR A 119 4.87 -3.76 19.75
C THR A 119 4.25 -4.06 18.38
N LEU A 120 3.11 -4.75 18.36
CA LEU A 120 2.36 -5.00 17.12
C LEU A 120 1.88 -3.69 16.50
N MET A 121 1.33 -2.77 17.31
CA MET A 121 0.87 -1.46 16.85
C MET A 121 2.02 -0.62 16.28
N GLU A 122 3.18 -0.60 16.93
CA GLU A 122 4.36 0.12 16.43
C GLU A 122 4.82 -0.39 15.08
N GLN A 123 4.85 -1.72 14.89
CA GLN A 123 5.19 -2.31 13.59
C GLN A 123 4.16 -1.96 12.52
N MET A 124 2.85 -2.06 12.83
CA MET A 124 1.79 -1.68 11.89
C MET A 124 1.90 -0.21 11.49
N ARG A 125 2.03 0.71 12.47
CA ARG A 125 2.20 2.14 12.22
C ARG A 125 3.45 2.44 11.39
N GLY A 126 4.57 1.77 11.67
CA GLY A 126 5.81 1.92 10.91
C GLY A 126 5.66 1.55 9.43
N LEU A 127 4.98 0.43 9.14
CA LEU A 127 4.73 -0.01 7.76
C LEU A 127 3.74 0.90 7.03
N LEU A 128 2.65 1.30 7.70
CA LEU A 128 1.63 2.18 7.13
C LEU A 128 2.17 3.59 6.89
N ARG A 129 2.96 4.14 7.82
CA ARG A 129 3.63 5.44 7.68
C ARG A 129 4.61 5.41 6.50
N LYS A 130 5.43 4.38 6.39
CA LYS A 130 6.35 4.22 5.26
C LYS A 130 5.62 4.23 3.91
N LYS A 131 4.44 3.63 3.86
CA LYS A 131 3.55 3.67 2.67
C LYS A 131 3.06 5.11 2.40
N GLU A 132 2.68 5.86 3.45
CA GLU A 132 2.23 7.25 3.33
C GLU A 132 3.37 8.22 2.98
N ASP A 133 4.58 8.03 3.53
CA ASP A 133 5.75 8.85 3.22
C ASP A 133 6.21 8.66 1.76
N ILE A 134 6.14 7.43 1.26
CA ILE A 134 6.33 7.16 -0.17
C ILE A 134 5.30 7.96 -0.97
N HIS A 135 4.03 7.94 -0.54
CA HIS A 135 2.96 8.71 -1.16
C HIS A 135 3.22 10.23 -1.15
N LYS A 136 3.54 10.83 0.00
CA LYS A 136 3.87 12.26 0.14
C LYS A 136 5.10 12.65 -0.68
N LYS A 137 6.16 11.86 -0.61
CA LYS A 137 7.42 12.12 -1.33
C LYS A 137 7.25 12.14 -2.84
N TYR A 138 6.36 11.32 -3.41
CA TYR A 138 6.08 11.33 -4.85
C TYR A 138 5.08 12.40 -5.27
N LEU A 139 4.31 12.97 -4.34
CA LEU A 139 3.48 14.14 -4.59
C LEU A 139 4.32 15.43 -4.62
N ASP A 140 5.31 15.56 -3.72
CA ASP A 140 6.19 16.74 -3.62
C ASP A 140 7.30 16.78 -4.70
N THR A 141 7.63 15.64 -5.32
CA THR A 141 8.73 15.55 -6.29
C THR A 141 8.26 15.58 -7.74
N GLY A 142 7.59 16.65 -8.14
CA GLY A 142 7.36 16.94 -9.56
C GLY A 142 8.66 17.14 -10.38
N ASN A 143 9.85 17.13 -9.79
CA ASN A 143 11.11 17.30 -10.54
C ASN A 143 12.39 17.15 -9.69
N LYS A 144 12.72 15.95 -9.20
CA LYS A 144 14.13 15.67 -8.84
C LYS A 144 14.48 14.26 -9.26
N THR A 145 15.11 14.15 -10.44
CA THR A 145 15.87 12.97 -10.90
C THR A 145 17.06 12.72 -9.97
N GLY A 146 16.80 12.15 -8.78
CA GLY A 146 17.83 11.60 -7.93
C GLY A 146 18.01 10.12 -8.29
N LYS A 147 19.24 9.68 -8.52
CA LYS A 147 19.61 8.27 -8.63
C LYS A 147 19.15 7.56 -7.35
N HIS A 148 18.04 6.86 -7.40
CA HIS A 148 17.60 5.95 -6.34
C HIS A 148 17.72 4.52 -6.84
N GLU A 149 18.37 3.66 -6.08
CA GLU A 149 18.30 2.21 -6.25
C GLU A 149 16.83 1.80 -6.10
N TYR A 150 16.29 1.26 -7.17
CA TYR A 150 14.87 0.89 -7.29
C TYR A 150 14.53 -0.26 -6.34
N GLY A 151 13.96 0.04 -5.17
CA GLY A 151 13.71 -0.94 -4.11
C GLY A 151 12.43 -1.75 -4.28
N SER A 152 11.29 -1.15 -4.62
CA SER A 152 10.00 -1.84 -4.64
C SER A 152 9.30 -1.80 -6.00
N LYS A 153 8.40 -2.77 -6.26
CA LYS A 153 7.55 -2.79 -7.47
C LYS A 153 6.63 -1.56 -7.53
N ASP A 154 6.25 -1.02 -6.37
CA ASP A 154 5.36 0.13 -6.26
C ASP A 154 6.08 1.43 -6.60
N GLU A 155 7.35 1.57 -6.21
CA GLU A 155 8.19 2.70 -6.64
C GLU A 155 8.34 2.74 -8.15
N ARG A 156 8.62 1.61 -8.78
CA ARG A 156 8.70 1.52 -10.25
C ARG A 156 7.40 1.87 -10.93
N PHE A 157 6.27 1.43 -10.37
CA PHE A 157 4.94 1.76 -10.87
C PHE A 157 4.70 3.27 -10.83
N ILE A 158 4.95 3.92 -9.70
CA ILE A 158 4.76 5.38 -9.55
C ILE A 158 5.71 6.17 -10.44
N LEU A 159 6.97 5.75 -10.56
CA LEU A 159 7.93 6.42 -11.44
C LEU A 159 7.48 6.33 -12.91
N GLN A 160 7.03 5.16 -13.36
CA GLN A 160 6.51 4.98 -14.71
C GLN A 160 5.23 5.79 -14.93
N LEU A 161 4.30 5.79 -13.98
CA LEU A 161 3.06 6.57 -14.01
C LEU A 161 3.36 8.07 -14.12
N ASN A 162 4.23 8.60 -13.26
CA ASN A 162 4.61 10.01 -13.26
C ASN A 162 5.33 10.41 -14.55
N LYS A 163 6.17 9.53 -15.09
CA LYS A 163 6.82 9.75 -16.37
C LYS A 163 5.79 9.90 -17.48
N ILE A 164 4.85 8.95 -17.61
CA ILE A 164 3.79 9.01 -18.64
C ILE A 164 2.98 10.30 -18.50
N ILE A 165 2.55 10.64 -17.28
CA ILE A 165 1.79 11.87 -17.03
C ILE A 165 2.60 13.10 -17.41
N SER A 166 3.89 13.16 -17.06
CA SER A 166 4.76 14.30 -17.40
C SER A 166 4.99 14.44 -18.89
N ASP A 167 5.17 13.32 -19.60
CA ASP A 167 5.38 13.30 -21.04
C ASP A 167 4.13 13.77 -21.82
N HIS A 168 2.94 13.65 -21.23
CA HIS A 168 1.63 14.01 -21.82
C HIS A 168 0.90 15.13 -21.07
N LEU A 169 1.59 15.93 -20.26
CA LEU A 169 0.95 16.86 -19.32
C LEU A 169 0.08 17.92 -20.02
N GLY A 170 0.52 18.41 -21.19
CA GLY A 170 -0.21 19.37 -22.03
C GLY A 170 -1.25 18.72 -22.97
N ASP A 171 -1.35 17.40 -23.01
CA ASP A 171 -2.30 16.71 -23.87
C ASP A 171 -3.69 16.72 -23.20
N PRO A 172 -4.73 17.32 -23.84
CA PRO A 172 -6.10 17.31 -23.32
C PRO A 172 -6.70 15.90 -23.24
N GLU A 173 -6.21 14.94 -24.07
CA GLU A 173 -6.65 13.55 -24.10
C GLU A 173 -5.99 12.70 -23.00
N LEU A 174 -5.10 13.29 -22.17
CA LEU A 174 -4.52 12.58 -21.04
C LEU A 174 -5.60 12.20 -20.02
N ASP A 175 -6.00 10.94 -20.06
CA ASP A 175 -7.04 10.36 -19.20
C ASP A 175 -6.64 8.95 -18.68
N GLN A 176 -7.58 8.32 -17.97
CA GLN A 176 -7.40 6.95 -17.49
C GLN A 176 -7.20 5.93 -18.63
N VAL A 177 -7.80 6.16 -19.79
CA VAL A 177 -7.71 5.23 -20.93
C VAL A 177 -6.30 5.25 -21.50
N MET A 178 -5.74 6.45 -21.67
CA MET A 178 -4.35 6.62 -22.10
C MET A 178 -3.38 5.98 -21.10
N LEU A 179 -3.56 6.25 -19.81
CA LEU A 179 -2.73 5.62 -18.77
C LEU A 179 -2.80 4.09 -18.79
N CYS A 180 -4.00 3.52 -18.98
CA CYS A 180 -4.16 2.06 -19.11
C CYS A 180 -3.37 1.49 -20.28
N ARG A 181 -3.41 2.18 -21.43
CA ARG A 181 -2.70 1.77 -22.64
C ARG A 181 -1.20 1.82 -22.46
N GLU A 182 -0.67 2.94 -21.98
CA GLU A 182 0.76 3.16 -21.79
C GLU A 182 1.37 2.29 -20.67
N MET A 183 0.58 2.01 -19.62
CA MET A 183 0.98 1.12 -18.51
C MET A 183 0.77 -0.37 -18.82
N GLY A 184 0.08 -0.71 -19.92
CA GLY A 184 -0.29 -2.09 -20.24
C GLY A 184 -1.23 -2.73 -19.23
N MET A 185 -2.12 -1.95 -18.61
CA MET A 185 -2.98 -2.38 -17.51
C MET A 185 -4.47 -2.23 -17.84
N SER A 186 -5.31 -3.13 -17.28
CA SER A 186 -6.76 -2.94 -17.32
C SER A 186 -7.20 -1.76 -16.43
N ARG A 187 -8.38 -1.17 -16.73
CA ARG A 187 -8.92 -0.05 -15.92
C ARG A 187 -9.05 -0.40 -14.44
N ALA A 188 -9.54 -1.59 -14.14
CA ALA A 188 -9.70 -2.05 -12.75
C ALA A 188 -8.36 -2.21 -12.03
N LEU A 189 -7.35 -2.77 -12.70
CA LEU A 189 -6.02 -2.95 -12.14
C LEU A 189 -5.33 -1.60 -11.88
N LEU A 190 -5.37 -0.69 -12.88
CA LEU A 190 -4.81 0.65 -12.73
C LEU A 190 -5.49 1.42 -11.61
N TYR A 191 -6.83 1.43 -11.57
CA TYR A 191 -7.60 2.13 -10.54
C TYR A 191 -7.27 1.62 -9.14
N ASN A 192 -7.32 0.30 -8.91
CA ASN A 192 -7.04 -0.29 -7.60
C ASN A 192 -5.61 -0.01 -7.15
N LYS A 193 -4.63 -0.16 -8.06
CA LYS A 193 -3.23 0.09 -7.75
C LYS A 193 -2.94 1.57 -7.49
N MET A 194 -3.48 2.46 -8.29
CA MET A 194 -3.39 3.91 -8.06
C MET A 194 -4.03 4.28 -6.72
N LYS A 195 -5.27 3.84 -6.47
CA LYS A 195 -5.98 4.14 -5.22
C LYS A 195 -5.23 3.64 -3.99
N ALA A 196 -4.65 2.44 -4.07
CA ALA A 196 -3.88 1.84 -2.99
C ALA A 196 -2.54 2.56 -2.72
N ILE A 197 -1.82 2.99 -3.76
CA ILE A 197 -0.49 3.60 -3.62
C ILE A 197 -0.59 5.12 -3.47
N THR A 198 -1.52 5.78 -4.20
CA THR A 198 -1.62 7.24 -4.26
C THR A 198 -2.83 7.81 -3.53
N GLY A 199 -3.71 6.98 -2.99
CA GLY A 199 -4.98 7.40 -2.39
C GLY A 199 -5.98 8.00 -3.39
N ALA A 200 -5.59 8.23 -4.66
CA ALA A 200 -6.35 8.96 -5.66
C ALA A 200 -6.66 8.10 -6.90
N GLY A 201 -7.76 8.40 -7.57
CA GLY A 201 -8.04 7.86 -8.91
C GLY A 201 -7.25 8.61 -9.99
N ALA A 202 -7.21 8.06 -11.22
CA ALA A 202 -6.42 8.62 -12.32
C ALA A 202 -6.72 10.09 -12.59
N LYS A 203 -7.99 10.46 -12.70
CA LYS A 203 -8.40 11.85 -12.96
C LYS A 203 -7.93 12.82 -11.88
N GLU A 204 -8.13 12.46 -10.63
CA GLU A 204 -7.73 13.26 -9.48
C GLU A 204 -6.20 13.41 -9.42
N TYR A 205 -5.47 12.32 -9.67
CA TYR A 205 -4.02 12.29 -9.67
C TYR A 205 -3.42 13.15 -10.79
N ILE A 206 -3.94 13.03 -12.03
CA ILE A 206 -3.53 13.88 -13.17
C ILE A 206 -3.76 15.36 -12.85
N THR A 207 -4.96 15.71 -12.34
CA THR A 207 -5.31 17.09 -11.97
C THR A 207 -4.33 17.64 -10.94
N ARG A 208 -3.97 16.84 -9.93
CA ARG A 208 -3.02 17.23 -8.89
C ARG A 208 -1.65 17.54 -9.49
N ILE A 209 -1.11 16.66 -10.36
CA ILE A 209 0.18 16.89 -11.01
C ILE A 209 0.14 18.12 -11.90
N ARG A 210 -0.97 18.37 -12.63
CA ARG A 210 -1.13 19.59 -13.45
C ARG A 210 -1.10 20.86 -12.58
N ILE A 211 -1.80 20.86 -11.44
CA ILE A 211 -1.79 21.99 -10.50
C ILE A 211 -0.39 22.24 -9.94
N GLU A 212 0.30 21.20 -9.50
CA GLU A 212 1.66 21.29 -8.99
C GLU A 212 2.63 21.88 -10.05
N LYS A 213 2.51 21.42 -11.28
CA LYS A 213 3.32 21.92 -12.39
C LYS A 213 3.01 23.38 -12.71
N ALA A 214 1.71 23.75 -12.77
CA ALA A 214 1.29 25.13 -12.99
C ALA A 214 1.81 26.05 -11.87
N LYS A 215 1.69 25.63 -10.60
CA LYS A 215 2.23 26.35 -9.45
C LYS A 215 3.75 26.56 -9.58
N SER A 216 4.50 25.50 -9.91
CA SER A 216 5.95 25.59 -10.13
C SER A 216 6.32 26.54 -11.27
N LEU A 217 5.54 26.59 -12.36
CA LEU A 217 5.76 27.51 -13.46
C LEU A 217 5.50 28.97 -13.06
N ILE A 218 4.42 29.24 -12.32
CA ILE A 218 4.11 30.58 -11.79
C ILE A 218 5.23 31.08 -10.87
N GLU A 219 5.79 30.20 -10.03
CA GLU A 219 6.86 30.55 -9.08
C GLU A 219 8.24 30.73 -9.73
N SER A 220 8.50 30.04 -10.87
CA SER A 220 9.82 29.96 -11.48
C SER A 220 9.96 30.74 -12.81
N THR A 221 8.88 31.30 -13.34
CA THR A 221 8.89 32.01 -14.65
C THR A 221 8.05 33.28 -14.56
N ASP A 222 8.32 34.21 -15.50
CA ASP A 222 7.52 35.44 -15.69
C ASP A 222 6.34 35.24 -16.66
N LEU A 223 5.94 33.96 -16.90
CA LEU A 223 4.81 33.64 -17.78
C LEU A 223 3.49 34.10 -17.15
N SER A 224 2.57 34.59 -17.98
CA SER A 224 1.23 34.93 -17.51
C SER A 224 0.40 33.67 -17.22
N ILE A 225 -0.63 33.82 -16.39
CA ILE A 225 -1.57 32.72 -16.08
C ILE A 225 -2.22 32.18 -17.38
N ALA A 226 -2.45 33.02 -18.38
CA ALA A 226 -2.99 32.63 -19.68
C ALA A 226 -2.02 31.70 -20.43
N ASP A 227 -0.73 32.04 -20.46
CA ASP A 227 0.30 31.22 -21.12
C ASP A 227 0.53 29.86 -20.44
N ILE A 228 0.22 29.75 -19.14
CA ILE A 228 0.37 28.51 -18.37
C ILE A 228 -0.88 27.61 -18.51
N SER A 229 -2.02 28.18 -18.91
CA SER A 229 -3.28 27.44 -19.06
C SER A 229 -3.49 26.83 -20.45
N GLU A 230 -2.71 27.21 -21.44
CA GLU A 230 -2.63 26.58 -22.76
C GLU A 230 -1.68 25.38 -22.75
#